data_db96168620004443f78324b17c1fd5d8
#
_entry.id   db96168620004443f78324b17c1fd5d8
#
_cell.length_a   1.000
_cell.length_b   1.000
_cell.length_c   1.000
_cell.angle_alpha   90.00
_cell.angle_beta   90.00
_cell.angle_gamma   90.00
#
_symmetry.space_group_name_H-M   'P 1'
#
loop_
_entity.id
_entity.type
_entity.pdbx_description
1 polymer ?
#
loop_
_entity_poly.entity_id
_entity_poly.type
_entity_poly.pdbx_seq_one_letter_code
_entity_poly.pdbx_strand_id
1 'polypeptide(L)'
;MCTFVESAVAGVLLLLLPAAWGDRCTAFFENGADIAPEGSLRQSLVLRLRFAASAMASVSDNVREVREKIDRINGKRGLPPDPEKSDMRMVAADQFYSISDMLSDLAFEFDQAECFDAKTAGKLRRLLGESEIYPKNISVILDKFDRMRVEIACDDPAPGLSSPVLQARISKTCGRSLEAGQVTRYGSESLLTFNEKPLYCLAVGYAQYAAEGRLCGDTVKVARDGRGHQILIISDGMGRGSRAALDGAMGAGLLSRLLSAGFGFDAALKVVNSALLVKSNEESLATLDCACVDLFTGRCAFYKAGAPRSYVLRHGRLTRCELASMPAGILRGITFAKRTAVLGAGDTVVLLSDGITDADAVGLEALLCRFQSQDQQELADTVLAYAKAHTPADRRDDMSVIVARLLPN
;
A
#
# COMPACT_ATOMS: atom_id res chain seq x y z
N MET A 1 -5.05 -0.02 23.02
CA MET A 1 -6.38 -0.38 22.51
C MET A 1 -6.32 -0.93 21.06
N CYS A 2 -5.46 -0.44 20.18
CA CYS A 2 -5.28 -1.02 18.82
C CYS A 2 -4.83 -2.49 18.81
N THR A 3 -3.96 -2.91 19.71
CA THR A 3 -3.54 -4.31 19.86
C THR A 3 -4.67 -5.27 20.23
N PHE A 4 -5.72 -4.78 20.86
CA PHE A 4 -6.89 -5.58 21.25
C PHE A 4 -7.82 -5.89 20.07
N VAL A 5 -7.96 -4.95 19.14
CA VAL A 5 -8.79 -5.14 17.94
C VAL A 5 -8.09 -6.04 16.92
N GLU A 6 -6.77 -5.87 16.74
CA GLU A 6 -5.96 -6.76 15.89
C GLU A 6 -5.95 -8.20 16.44
N SER A 7 -5.83 -8.37 17.75
CA SER A 7 -5.91 -9.67 18.40
C SER A 7 -7.33 -10.27 18.36
N ALA A 8 -8.37 -9.45 18.42
CA ALA A 8 -9.75 -9.91 18.33
C ALA A 8 -10.12 -10.35 16.91
N VAL A 9 -9.67 -9.62 15.88
CA VAL A 9 -9.89 -10.01 14.46
C VAL A 9 -9.10 -11.27 14.12
N ALA A 10 -7.84 -11.37 14.56
CA ALA A 10 -7.05 -12.60 14.41
C ALA A 10 -7.65 -13.77 15.21
N GLY A 11 -8.17 -13.52 16.42
CA GLY A 11 -8.82 -14.52 17.23
C GLY A 11 -10.15 -15.01 16.66
N VAL A 12 -10.95 -14.13 16.06
CA VAL A 12 -12.21 -14.50 15.37
C VAL A 12 -11.92 -15.27 14.09
N LEU A 13 -10.88 -14.89 13.34
CA LEU A 13 -10.42 -15.66 12.17
C LEU A 13 -9.93 -17.08 12.57
N LEU A 14 -9.24 -17.21 13.71
CA LEU A 14 -8.81 -18.51 14.25
C LEU A 14 -9.96 -19.34 14.80
N LEU A 15 -10.98 -18.72 15.40
CA LEU A 15 -12.17 -19.43 15.95
C LEU A 15 -13.15 -19.88 14.88
N LEU A 16 -13.13 -19.27 13.70
CA LEU A 16 -13.95 -19.67 12.55
C LEU A 16 -13.31 -20.80 11.70
N LEU A 17 -12.03 -21.08 11.93
CA LEU A 17 -11.36 -22.23 11.31
C LEU A 17 -11.64 -23.47 12.18
N PRO A 18 -12.21 -24.58 11.63
CA PRO A 18 -12.31 -25.83 12.38
C PRO A 18 -10.93 -26.25 12.89
N ALA A 19 -10.82 -26.71 14.14
CA ALA A 19 -9.56 -27.14 14.75
C ALA A 19 -8.77 -28.14 13.88
N ALA A 20 -9.48 -28.99 13.12
CA ALA A 20 -8.91 -29.88 12.12
C ALA A 20 -8.20 -29.17 10.94
N TRP A 21 -8.35 -27.87 10.77
CA TRP A 21 -7.66 -27.07 9.76
C TRP A 21 -6.28 -26.60 10.22
N GLY A 22 -6.13 -26.30 11.52
CA GLY A 22 -4.82 -25.97 12.10
C GLY A 22 -3.84 -27.14 11.91
N ASP A 23 -4.26 -28.35 12.26
CA ASP A 23 -3.44 -29.56 12.13
C ASP A 23 -3.16 -29.95 10.66
N ARG A 24 -4.08 -29.66 9.75
CA ARG A 24 -3.86 -29.86 8.31
C ARG A 24 -2.95 -28.81 7.69
N CYS A 25 -2.98 -27.56 8.17
CA CYS A 25 -2.05 -26.55 7.71
C CYS A 25 -0.63 -26.82 8.21
N THR A 26 -0.44 -27.20 9.47
CA THR A 26 0.88 -27.59 10.01
C THR A 26 1.40 -28.85 9.35
N ALA A 27 0.57 -29.91 9.20
CA ALA A 27 0.95 -31.12 8.49
C ALA A 27 1.27 -30.89 7.00
N PHE A 28 0.67 -29.90 6.37
CA PHE A 28 0.96 -29.52 4.98
C PHE A 28 2.33 -28.79 4.86
N PHE A 29 2.73 -28.04 5.86
CA PHE A 29 4.05 -27.40 5.92
C PHE A 29 5.14 -28.39 6.39
N GLU A 30 4.82 -29.37 7.20
CA GLU A 30 5.76 -30.40 7.69
C GLU A 30 6.04 -31.53 6.69
N ASN A 31 5.09 -31.87 5.81
CA ASN A 31 5.22 -32.96 4.82
C ASN A 31 5.69 -32.49 3.44
N GLY A 32 6.39 -31.37 3.33
CA GLY A 32 6.89 -30.79 2.07
C GLY A 32 8.04 -31.54 1.40
N ALA A 33 8.10 -32.87 1.48
CA ALA A 33 9.18 -33.66 0.87
C ALA A 33 8.82 -34.34 -0.47
N ASP A 34 7.56 -34.32 -0.90
CA ASP A 34 7.18 -34.84 -2.20
C ASP A 34 6.86 -33.68 -3.15
N ILE A 35 7.71 -33.50 -4.15
CA ILE A 35 7.65 -32.51 -5.22
C ILE A 35 6.36 -32.71 -6.03
N ALA A 36 5.25 -32.16 -5.54
CA ALA A 36 4.11 -31.93 -6.42
C ALA A 36 4.53 -30.88 -7.47
N PRO A 37 4.16 -31.03 -8.75
CA PRO A 37 4.52 -30.06 -9.77
C PRO A 37 4.04 -28.67 -9.31
N GLU A 38 4.98 -27.70 -9.28
CA GLU A 38 4.79 -26.35 -8.71
C GLU A 38 3.49 -25.65 -9.15
N GLY A 39 2.97 -25.99 -10.34
CA GLY A 39 1.67 -25.55 -10.85
C GLY A 39 0.46 -26.03 -10.03
N SER A 40 0.50 -27.23 -9.43
CA SER A 40 -0.64 -27.78 -8.68
C SER A 40 -0.80 -27.14 -7.29
N LEU A 41 0.31 -26.82 -6.63
CA LEU A 41 0.30 -26.12 -5.33
C LEU A 41 -0.24 -24.70 -5.46
N ARG A 42 0.20 -24.00 -6.51
CA ARG A 42 -0.28 -22.66 -6.83
C ARG A 42 -1.78 -22.65 -7.13
N GLN A 43 -2.25 -23.52 -8.01
CA GLN A 43 -3.69 -23.64 -8.30
C GLN A 43 -4.52 -23.98 -7.06
N SER A 44 -3.99 -24.85 -6.18
CA SER A 44 -4.63 -25.15 -4.90
C SER A 44 -4.69 -23.93 -3.98
N LEU A 45 -3.64 -23.12 -3.91
CA LEU A 45 -3.62 -21.88 -3.12
C LEU A 45 -4.62 -20.86 -3.68
N VAL A 46 -4.60 -20.61 -4.99
CA VAL A 46 -5.56 -19.72 -5.66
C VAL A 46 -7.00 -20.14 -5.41
N LEU A 47 -7.30 -21.42 -5.54
CA LEU A 47 -8.62 -21.98 -5.24
C LEU A 47 -9.04 -21.76 -3.78
N ARG A 48 -8.13 -21.94 -2.82
CA ARG A 48 -8.39 -21.72 -1.40
C ARG A 48 -8.64 -20.25 -1.10
N LEU A 49 -7.86 -19.33 -1.68
CA LEU A 49 -8.07 -17.90 -1.55
C LEU A 49 -9.43 -17.46 -2.13
N ARG A 50 -9.79 -17.96 -3.32
CA ARG A 50 -11.12 -17.70 -3.93
C ARG A 50 -12.26 -18.24 -3.07
N PHE A 51 -12.08 -19.45 -2.49
CA PHE A 51 -13.07 -20.02 -1.59
C PHE A 51 -13.22 -19.21 -0.31
N ALA A 52 -12.11 -18.78 0.32
CA ALA A 52 -12.13 -17.91 1.48
C ALA A 52 -12.79 -16.55 1.17
N ALA A 53 -12.49 -15.96 0.01
CA ALA A 53 -13.13 -14.73 -0.45
C ALA A 53 -14.65 -14.91 -0.59
N SER A 54 -15.09 -15.98 -1.25
CA SER A 54 -16.52 -16.30 -1.40
C SER A 54 -17.21 -16.52 -0.05
N ALA A 55 -16.55 -17.18 0.90
CA ALA A 55 -17.09 -17.38 2.25
C ALA A 55 -17.26 -16.03 2.99
N MET A 56 -16.28 -15.12 2.89
CA MET A 56 -16.38 -13.78 3.51
C MET A 56 -17.48 -12.94 2.85
N ALA A 57 -17.63 -12.98 1.52
CA ALA A 57 -18.74 -12.33 0.82
C ALA A 57 -20.09 -12.86 1.31
N SER A 58 -20.23 -14.19 1.42
CA SER A 58 -21.46 -14.82 1.93
C SER A 58 -21.80 -14.41 3.36
N VAL A 59 -20.79 -14.28 4.24
CA VAL A 59 -21.02 -13.76 5.59
C VAL A 59 -21.50 -12.32 5.56
N SER A 60 -20.92 -11.46 4.72
CA SER A 60 -21.37 -10.08 4.50
C SER A 60 -22.84 -10.03 4.07
N ASP A 61 -23.20 -10.82 3.06
CA ASP A 61 -24.57 -10.88 2.52
C ASP A 61 -25.56 -11.39 3.58
N ASN A 62 -25.19 -12.41 4.34
CA ASN A 62 -26.02 -12.92 5.45
C ASN A 62 -26.29 -11.86 6.51
N VAL A 63 -25.25 -11.08 6.88
CA VAL A 63 -25.39 -9.99 7.87
C VAL A 63 -26.35 -8.93 7.36
N ARG A 64 -26.26 -8.56 6.07
CA ARG A 64 -27.18 -7.60 5.42
C ARG A 64 -28.63 -8.13 5.37
N GLU A 65 -28.81 -9.39 4.98
CA GLU A 65 -30.12 -10.03 4.92
C GLU A 65 -30.81 -10.10 6.31
N VAL A 66 -30.05 -10.50 7.33
CA VAL A 66 -30.54 -10.54 8.73
C VAL A 66 -30.97 -9.15 9.19
N ARG A 67 -30.20 -8.12 8.84
CA ARG A 67 -30.58 -6.73 9.14
C ARG A 67 -31.90 -6.36 8.51
N GLU A 68 -32.04 -6.58 7.21
CA GLU A 68 -33.29 -6.26 6.50
C GLU A 68 -34.49 -6.99 7.09
N LYS A 69 -34.32 -8.22 7.55
CA LYS A 69 -35.38 -8.98 8.23
C LYS A 69 -35.72 -8.33 9.59
N ILE A 70 -34.72 -7.90 10.37
CA ILE A 70 -34.93 -7.22 11.65
C ILE A 70 -35.66 -5.89 11.43
N ASP A 71 -35.25 -5.08 10.47
CA ASP A 71 -35.85 -3.79 10.15
C ASP A 71 -37.33 -3.94 9.71
N ARG A 72 -37.63 -4.97 8.91
CA ARG A 72 -39.02 -5.33 8.54
C ARG A 72 -39.88 -5.75 9.74
N ILE A 73 -39.32 -6.51 10.68
CA ILE A 73 -40.03 -6.96 11.90
C ILE A 73 -40.28 -5.76 12.83
N ASN A 74 -39.28 -4.91 13.04
CA ASN A 74 -39.39 -3.73 13.88
C ASN A 74 -40.39 -2.72 13.29
N GLY A 75 -40.38 -2.50 11.99
CA GLY A 75 -41.35 -1.65 11.29
C GLY A 75 -42.78 -2.15 11.46
N LYS A 76 -43.02 -3.48 11.43
CA LYS A 76 -44.34 -4.07 11.68
C LYS A 76 -44.80 -3.92 13.13
N ARG A 77 -43.86 -3.79 14.10
CA ARG A 77 -44.11 -3.64 15.53
C ARG A 77 -44.18 -2.16 15.98
N GLY A 78 -43.99 -1.20 15.05
CA GLY A 78 -43.94 0.23 15.38
C GLY A 78 -42.76 0.63 16.26
N LEU A 79 -41.72 -0.20 16.36
CA LEU A 79 -40.52 0.10 17.12
C LEU A 79 -39.56 0.91 16.24
N PRO A 80 -38.99 2.01 16.76
CA PRO A 80 -37.97 2.74 16.01
C PRO A 80 -36.74 1.85 15.78
N PRO A 81 -36.08 1.94 14.62
CA PRO A 81 -34.81 1.25 14.41
C PRO A 81 -33.79 1.74 15.44
N ASP A 82 -33.02 0.82 16.01
CA ASP A 82 -31.87 1.16 16.87
C ASP A 82 -30.69 1.52 15.94
N PRO A 83 -30.37 2.82 15.74
CA PRO A 83 -29.39 3.24 14.74
C PRO A 83 -27.98 2.73 15.07
N GLU A 84 -27.57 2.75 16.34
CA GLU A 84 -26.20 2.35 16.73
C GLU A 84 -25.93 0.87 16.45
N LYS A 85 -26.85 -0.03 16.81
CA LYS A 85 -26.69 -1.48 16.55
C LYS A 85 -26.83 -1.82 15.07
N SER A 86 -27.66 -1.06 14.35
CA SER A 86 -27.83 -1.19 12.91
C SER A 86 -26.53 -0.82 12.18
N ASP A 87 -25.91 0.29 12.56
CA ASP A 87 -24.69 0.79 11.93
C ASP A 87 -23.47 -0.09 12.20
N MET A 88 -23.31 -0.60 13.43
CA MET A 88 -22.22 -1.52 13.78
C MET A 88 -22.26 -2.82 12.96
N ARG A 89 -23.44 -3.38 12.72
CA ARG A 89 -23.61 -4.59 11.90
C ARG A 89 -23.28 -4.35 10.42
N MET A 90 -23.67 -3.19 9.91
CA MET A 90 -23.33 -2.83 8.52
C MET A 90 -21.84 -2.60 8.33
N VAL A 91 -21.20 -1.97 9.30
CA VAL A 91 -19.75 -1.81 9.32
C VAL A 91 -19.06 -3.18 9.29
N ALA A 92 -19.54 -4.13 10.11
CA ALA A 92 -19.01 -5.51 10.09
C ALA A 92 -19.23 -6.18 8.73
N ALA A 93 -20.40 -6.05 8.11
CA ALA A 93 -20.66 -6.59 6.77
C ALA A 93 -19.70 -5.99 5.73
N ASP A 94 -19.48 -4.67 5.78
CA ASP A 94 -18.57 -3.99 4.84
C ASP A 94 -17.09 -4.41 5.06
N GLN A 95 -16.70 -4.70 6.30
CA GLN A 95 -15.37 -5.26 6.60
C GLN A 95 -15.22 -6.66 6.02
N PHE A 96 -16.19 -7.55 6.17
CA PHE A 96 -16.15 -8.87 5.55
C PHE A 96 -16.10 -8.80 4.04
N TYR A 97 -16.84 -7.86 3.44
CA TYR A 97 -16.79 -7.63 1.98
C TYR A 97 -15.41 -7.12 1.55
N SER A 98 -14.81 -6.19 2.30
CA SER A 98 -13.46 -5.68 2.01
C SER A 98 -12.41 -6.78 2.12
N ILE A 99 -12.52 -7.68 3.11
CA ILE A 99 -11.65 -8.85 3.23
C ILE A 99 -11.84 -9.79 2.04
N SER A 100 -13.09 -10.02 1.60
CA SER A 100 -13.39 -10.82 0.41
C SER A 100 -12.71 -10.24 -0.84
N ASP A 101 -12.83 -8.94 -1.07
CA ASP A 101 -12.18 -8.26 -2.20
C ASP A 101 -10.65 -8.41 -2.12
N MET A 102 -10.06 -8.23 -0.92
CA MET A 102 -8.62 -8.42 -0.72
C MET A 102 -8.15 -9.85 -1.04
N LEU A 103 -8.88 -10.84 -0.58
CA LEU A 103 -8.56 -12.24 -0.87
C LEU A 103 -8.74 -12.57 -2.36
N SER A 104 -9.73 -11.97 -3.01
CA SER A 104 -9.95 -12.10 -4.45
C SER A 104 -8.83 -11.47 -5.25
N ASP A 105 -8.37 -10.27 -4.85
CA ASP A 105 -7.24 -9.59 -5.47
C ASP A 105 -5.95 -10.39 -5.29
N LEU A 106 -5.70 -10.95 -4.09
CA LEU A 106 -4.58 -11.86 -3.84
C LEU A 106 -4.66 -13.10 -4.72
N ALA A 107 -5.83 -13.74 -4.79
CA ALA A 107 -6.03 -14.91 -5.63
C ALA A 107 -5.78 -14.59 -7.11
N PHE A 108 -6.24 -13.42 -7.57
CA PHE A 108 -6.01 -12.93 -8.92
C PHE A 108 -4.53 -12.65 -9.19
N GLU A 109 -3.81 -12.05 -8.25
CA GLU A 109 -2.38 -11.81 -8.37
C GLU A 109 -1.57 -13.10 -8.43
N PHE A 110 -1.92 -14.09 -7.61
CA PHE A 110 -1.33 -15.42 -7.67
C PHE A 110 -1.69 -16.18 -8.95
N ASP A 111 -2.88 -15.96 -9.52
CA ASP A 111 -3.34 -16.57 -10.77
C ASP A 111 -2.76 -15.91 -12.01
N GLN A 112 -2.53 -14.60 -11.97
CA GLN A 112 -1.90 -13.79 -13.03
C GLN A 112 -0.40 -14.06 -13.15
N ALA A 113 -0.11 -15.28 -13.58
CA ALA A 113 1.13 -15.72 -14.21
C ALA A 113 2.44 -15.08 -13.68
N GLU A 114 2.85 -15.51 -12.53
CA GLU A 114 4.27 -15.63 -12.27
C GLU A 114 4.73 -16.91 -12.98
N CYS A 115 5.59 -16.77 -13.95
CA CYS A 115 6.28 -17.90 -14.56
C CYS A 115 7.45 -18.28 -13.64
N PHE A 116 7.53 -19.54 -13.22
CA PHE A 116 8.68 -20.03 -12.48
C PHE A 116 9.78 -20.47 -13.44
N ASP A 117 10.97 -19.85 -13.35
CA ASP A 117 12.15 -20.26 -14.10
C ASP A 117 12.95 -21.31 -13.32
N ALA A 118 12.50 -22.58 -13.40
CA ALA A 118 13.17 -23.71 -12.75
C ALA A 118 14.60 -23.91 -13.27
N LYS A 119 14.90 -23.54 -14.52
CA LYS A 119 16.23 -23.66 -15.10
C LYS A 119 17.23 -22.69 -14.42
N THR A 120 16.82 -21.44 -14.23
CA THR A 120 17.65 -20.46 -13.52
C THR A 120 17.74 -20.78 -12.05
N ALA A 121 16.68 -21.25 -11.40
CA ALA A 121 16.70 -21.73 -10.01
C ALA A 121 17.72 -22.88 -9.83
N GLY A 122 17.77 -23.83 -10.76
CA GLY A 122 18.77 -24.92 -10.75
C GLY A 122 20.21 -24.42 -10.90
N LYS A 123 20.45 -23.37 -11.72
CA LYS A 123 21.79 -22.75 -11.83
C LYS A 123 22.18 -22.02 -10.53
N LEU A 124 21.23 -21.31 -9.91
CA LEU A 124 21.46 -20.63 -8.63
C LEU A 124 21.75 -21.62 -7.50
N ARG A 125 21.08 -22.76 -7.46
CA ARG A 125 21.35 -23.82 -6.47
C ARG A 125 22.79 -24.34 -6.55
N ARG A 126 23.33 -24.51 -7.76
CA ARG A 126 24.73 -24.91 -7.98
C ARG A 126 25.69 -23.80 -7.54
N LEU A 127 25.42 -22.54 -7.94
CA LEU A 127 26.22 -21.38 -7.57
C LEU A 127 26.32 -21.21 -6.05
N LEU A 128 25.21 -21.38 -5.33
CA LEU A 128 25.17 -21.27 -3.87
C LEU A 128 25.90 -22.44 -3.21
N GLY A 129 25.76 -23.65 -3.73
CA GLY A 129 26.53 -24.82 -3.26
C GLY A 129 28.04 -24.64 -3.40
N GLU A 130 28.54 -24.00 -4.47
CA GLU A 130 29.96 -23.61 -4.62
C GLU A 130 30.42 -22.61 -3.55
N SER A 131 29.48 -21.88 -2.95
CA SER A 131 29.73 -20.91 -1.88
C SER A 131 29.40 -21.48 -0.49
N GLU A 132 29.23 -22.80 -0.37
CA GLU A 132 28.86 -23.53 0.85
C GLU A 132 27.53 -23.09 1.46
N ILE A 133 26.61 -22.54 0.63
CA ILE A 133 25.27 -22.12 1.02
C ILE A 133 24.27 -23.13 0.47
N TYR A 134 23.54 -23.80 1.37
CA TYR A 134 22.56 -24.83 1.03
C TYR A 134 21.14 -24.34 1.33
N PRO A 135 20.49 -23.69 0.35
CA PRO A 135 19.13 -23.18 0.57
C PRO A 135 18.09 -24.31 0.63
N LYS A 136 17.09 -24.15 1.50
CA LYS A 136 15.92 -25.03 1.55
C LYS A 136 15.12 -24.93 0.25
N ASN A 137 14.89 -23.70 -0.19
CA ASN A 137 14.16 -23.44 -1.44
C ASN A 137 14.78 -22.26 -2.20
N ILE A 138 14.68 -22.32 -3.53
CA ILE A 138 14.99 -21.21 -4.44
C ILE A 138 13.84 -21.09 -5.43
N SER A 139 13.22 -19.92 -5.47
CA SER A 139 12.20 -19.58 -6.45
C SER A 139 12.69 -18.43 -7.32
N VAL A 140 12.66 -18.61 -8.63
CA VAL A 140 12.91 -17.56 -9.61
C VAL A 140 11.60 -17.29 -10.31
N ILE A 141 11.09 -16.10 -10.13
CA ILE A 141 9.72 -15.72 -10.48
C ILE A 141 9.79 -14.59 -11.51
N LEU A 142 9.08 -14.75 -12.61
CA LEU A 142 8.89 -13.71 -13.63
C LEU A 142 7.43 -13.25 -13.57
N ASP A 143 7.22 -11.94 -13.37
CA ASP A 143 5.87 -11.37 -13.38
C ASP A 143 5.33 -11.21 -14.82
N LYS A 144 4.12 -10.73 -14.94
CA LYS A 144 3.45 -10.49 -16.24
C LYS A 144 4.14 -9.46 -17.15
N PHE A 145 5.09 -8.71 -16.61
CA PHE A 145 5.92 -7.75 -17.34
C PHE A 145 7.33 -8.25 -17.57
N ASP A 146 7.57 -9.56 -17.34
CA ASP A 146 8.86 -10.21 -17.45
C ASP A 146 9.91 -9.65 -16.46
N ARG A 147 9.47 -9.11 -15.30
CA ARG A 147 10.35 -8.65 -14.23
C ARG A 147 10.70 -9.81 -13.31
N MET A 148 11.97 -9.93 -12.98
CA MET A 148 12.50 -11.06 -12.21
C MET A 148 12.53 -10.77 -10.71
N ARG A 149 12.05 -11.74 -9.94
CA ARG A 149 12.25 -11.81 -8.49
C ARG A 149 12.88 -13.16 -8.14
N VAL A 150 13.92 -13.13 -7.32
CA VAL A 150 14.59 -14.33 -6.82
C VAL A 150 14.39 -14.40 -5.32
N GLU A 151 13.87 -15.51 -4.84
CA GLU A 151 13.64 -15.79 -3.44
C GLU A 151 14.46 -17.01 -3.03
N ILE A 152 15.25 -16.86 -1.97
CA ILE A 152 16.13 -17.91 -1.43
C ILE A 152 15.79 -18.08 0.04
N ALA A 153 15.24 -19.24 0.40
CA ALA A 153 14.93 -19.60 1.78
C ALA A 153 16.07 -20.43 2.37
N CYS A 154 16.60 -20.00 3.52
CA CYS A 154 17.69 -20.65 4.25
C CYS A 154 17.41 -20.70 5.74
N ASP A 155 18.12 -21.56 6.48
CA ASP A 155 18.16 -21.48 7.93
C ASP A 155 18.91 -20.20 8.38
N ASP A 156 18.50 -19.61 9.50
CA ASP A 156 19.16 -18.43 10.08
C ASP A 156 20.24 -18.86 11.11
N PRO A 157 21.41 -18.23 11.13
CA PRO A 157 21.91 -17.23 10.22
C PRO A 157 22.50 -17.86 8.95
N ALA A 158 22.18 -17.30 7.78
CA ALA A 158 22.81 -17.69 6.53
C ALA A 158 24.04 -16.80 6.27
N PRO A 159 25.25 -17.24 6.63
CA PRO A 159 26.44 -16.43 6.45
C PRO A 159 26.73 -16.20 4.97
N GLY A 160 27.10 -14.98 4.63
CA GLY A 160 27.53 -14.63 3.26
C GLY A 160 26.44 -14.26 2.26
N LEU A 161 25.14 -14.47 2.54
CA LEU A 161 24.05 -14.15 1.61
C LEU A 161 23.96 -12.65 1.28
N SER A 162 24.36 -11.77 2.18
CA SER A 162 24.38 -10.31 1.95
C SER A 162 25.67 -9.80 1.29
N SER A 163 26.57 -10.69 0.86
CA SER A 163 27.84 -10.32 0.24
C SER A 163 27.61 -9.67 -1.14
N PRO A 164 28.16 -8.47 -1.41
CA PRO A 164 28.11 -7.85 -2.74
C PRO A 164 28.66 -8.74 -3.86
N VAL A 165 29.66 -9.58 -3.54
CA VAL A 165 30.25 -10.52 -4.49
C VAL A 165 29.26 -11.61 -4.88
N LEU A 166 28.55 -12.16 -3.91
CA LEU A 166 27.51 -13.17 -4.18
C LEU A 166 26.35 -12.58 -4.96
N GLN A 167 25.92 -11.37 -4.62
CA GLN A 167 24.88 -10.66 -5.36
C GLN A 167 25.26 -10.45 -6.83
N ALA A 168 26.49 -10.03 -7.12
CA ALA A 168 26.97 -9.87 -8.49
C ALA A 168 26.96 -11.21 -9.26
N ARG A 169 27.36 -12.33 -8.59
CA ARG A 169 27.31 -13.68 -9.16
C ARG A 169 25.87 -14.14 -9.43
N ILE A 170 24.94 -13.86 -8.50
CA ILE A 170 23.50 -14.15 -8.68
C ILE A 170 22.94 -13.37 -9.88
N SER A 171 23.18 -12.06 -9.95
CA SER A 171 22.75 -11.21 -11.07
C SER A 171 23.29 -11.73 -12.41
N LYS A 172 24.58 -12.09 -12.46
CA LYS A 172 25.21 -12.66 -13.66
C LYS A 172 24.57 -14.00 -14.05
N THR A 173 24.24 -14.85 -13.08
CA THR A 173 23.61 -16.16 -13.34
C THR A 173 22.18 -16.00 -13.83
N CYS A 174 21.47 -15.02 -13.35
CA CYS A 174 20.12 -14.68 -13.79
C CYS A 174 20.11 -13.95 -15.16
N GLY A 175 21.26 -13.39 -15.59
CA GLY A 175 21.33 -12.57 -16.80
C GLY A 175 20.59 -11.23 -16.66
N ARG A 176 20.36 -10.78 -15.42
CA ARG A 176 19.63 -9.56 -15.09
C ARG A 176 20.29 -8.78 -13.98
N SER A 177 20.16 -7.46 -14.00
CA SER A 177 20.62 -6.61 -12.91
C SER A 177 19.64 -6.70 -11.75
N LEU A 178 20.08 -7.18 -10.60
CA LEU A 178 19.27 -7.31 -9.40
C LEU A 178 19.69 -6.26 -8.36
N GLU A 179 18.72 -5.77 -7.58
CA GLU A 179 18.96 -4.93 -6.41
C GLU A 179 19.62 -5.73 -5.28
N ALA A 180 20.16 -5.03 -4.29
CA ALA A 180 20.69 -5.68 -3.09
C ALA A 180 19.62 -6.54 -2.40
N GLY A 181 19.99 -7.77 -2.03
CA GLY A 181 19.07 -8.72 -1.41
C GLY A 181 18.54 -8.19 -0.09
N GLN A 182 17.24 -8.30 0.10
CA GLN A 182 16.54 -7.99 1.35
C GLN A 182 16.34 -9.26 2.15
N VAL A 183 16.77 -9.26 3.40
CA VAL A 183 16.61 -10.41 4.31
C VAL A 183 15.41 -10.18 5.20
N THR A 184 14.44 -11.09 5.13
CA THR A 184 13.30 -11.15 6.04
C THR A 184 13.40 -12.41 6.89
N ARG A 185 13.30 -12.28 8.21
CA ARG A 185 13.42 -13.40 9.16
C ARG A 185 12.03 -13.88 9.59
N TYR A 186 11.85 -15.20 9.56
CA TYR A 186 10.64 -15.89 10.02
C TYR A 186 11.04 -17.01 10.98
N GLY A 187 11.04 -16.73 12.28
CA GLY A 187 11.47 -17.70 13.29
C GLY A 187 12.92 -18.12 13.10
N SER A 188 13.16 -19.40 12.79
CA SER A 188 14.49 -20.00 12.51
C SER A 188 14.87 -19.96 11.04
N GLU A 189 14.06 -19.32 10.20
CA GLU A 189 14.29 -19.23 8.75
C GLU A 189 14.50 -17.81 8.30
N SER A 190 15.31 -17.63 7.28
CA SER A 190 15.53 -16.37 6.59
C SER A 190 15.15 -16.50 5.12
N LEU A 191 14.34 -15.55 4.64
CA LEU A 191 14.02 -15.38 3.24
C LEU A 191 14.83 -14.21 2.68
N LEU A 192 15.70 -14.49 1.73
CA LEU A 192 16.45 -13.49 0.99
C LEU A 192 15.77 -13.25 -0.35
N THR A 193 15.34 -12.01 -0.59
CA THR A 193 14.64 -11.61 -1.80
C THR A 193 15.48 -10.64 -2.62
N PHE A 194 15.70 -10.95 -3.89
CA PHE A 194 16.30 -10.04 -4.87
C PHE A 194 15.24 -9.66 -5.89
N ASN A 195 15.08 -8.37 -6.12
CA ASN A 195 14.22 -7.85 -7.16
C ASN A 195 15.07 -7.34 -8.34
N GLU A 196 14.53 -7.41 -9.55
CA GLU A 196 15.16 -6.79 -10.71
C GLU A 196 15.30 -5.28 -10.49
N LYS A 197 16.48 -4.74 -10.81
CA LYS A 197 16.78 -3.33 -10.63
C LYS A 197 15.96 -2.50 -11.62
N PRO A 198 15.12 -1.56 -11.15
CA PRO A 198 14.33 -0.73 -12.04
C PRO A 198 15.19 0.25 -12.84
N LEU A 199 14.64 0.77 -13.96
CA LEU A 199 15.31 1.72 -14.84
C LEU A 199 15.43 3.11 -14.23
N TYR A 200 14.53 3.43 -13.31
CA TYR A 200 14.44 4.74 -12.68
C TYR A 200 14.46 4.62 -11.16
N CYS A 201 14.80 5.72 -10.50
CA CYS A 201 14.59 5.94 -9.07
C CYS A 201 13.90 7.27 -8.86
N LEU A 202 13.29 7.47 -7.69
CA LEU A 202 12.75 8.76 -7.28
C LEU A 202 13.66 9.38 -6.22
N ALA A 203 14.17 10.58 -6.51
CA ALA A 203 14.70 11.46 -5.49
C ALA A 203 13.53 12.20 -4.85
N VAL A 204 13.39 12.12 -3.51
CA VAL A 204 12.24 12.64 -2.79
C VAL A 204 12.68 13.62 -1.74
N GLY A 205 12.06 14.80 -1.71
CA GLY A 205 12.09 15.77 -0.63
C GLY A 205 10.68 15.99 -0.09
N TYR A 206 10.57 16.34 1.19
CA TYR A 206 9.29 16.68 1.79
C TYR A 206 9.47 17.71 2.91
N ALA A 207 8.44 18.52 3.12
CA ALA A 207 8.42 19.49 4.21
C ALA A 207 7.02 19.55 4.83
N GLN A 208 6.97 19.80 6.15
CA GLN A 208 5.72 19.87 6.91
C GLN A 208 5.75 21.03 7.89
N TYR A 209 4.58 21.58 8.16
CA TYR A 209 4.35 22.59 9.19
C TYR A 209 3.08 22.25 9.96
N ALA A 210 3.16 22.26 11.29
CA ALA A 210 2.02 22.10 12.17
C ALA A 210 1.46 23.47 12.55
N ALA A 211 0.17 23.70 12.32
CA ALA A 211 -0.51 24.95 12.64
C ALA A 211 -0.67 25.13 14.15
N GLU A 212 -0.98 24.06 14.85
CA GLU A 212 -1.18 24.07 16.31
C GLU A 212 -0.22 23.09 17.01
N GLY A 213 0.63 23.62 17.87
CA GLY A 213 1.51 22.81 18.74
C GLY A 213 2.65 22.11 17.99
N ARG A 214 2.89 20.82 18.35
CA ARG A 214 3.98 20.01 17.80
C ARG A 214 3.50 18.87 16.88
N LEU A 215 2.19 18.67 16.75
CA LEU A 215 1.58 17.58 15.97
C LEU A 215 0.92 18.19 14.74
N CYS A 216 1.36 17.73 13.58
CA CYS A 216 0.75 18.02 12.29
C CYS A 216 -0.40 17.03 12.05
N GLY A 217 -1.58 17.49 11.65
CA GLY A 217 -2.71 16.67 11.23
C GLY A 217 -2.41 15.90 9.96
N ASP A 218 -1.54 16.45 9.13
CA ASP A 218 -1.05 15.80 7.94
C ASP A 218 -0.03 14.68 8.25
N THR A 219 -0.11 13.62 7.50
CA THR A 219 0.90 12.55 7.51
C THR A 219 1.48 12.33 6.12
N VAL A 220 2.80 12.42 6.03
CA VAL A 220 3.58 12.13 4.82
C VAL A 220 4.16 10.72 4.92
N LYS A 221 4.01 9.90 3.87
CA LYS A 221 4.62 8.58 3.74
C LYS A 221 5.21 8.38 2.35
N VAL A 222 6.35 7.71 2.32
CA VAL A 222 6.98 7.19 1.11
C VAL A 222 7.16 5.69 1.31
N ALA A 223 6.61 4.89 0.41
CA ALA A 223 6.64 3.43 0.50
C ALA A 223 7.10 2.81 -0.83
N ARG A 224 7.46 1.53 -0.80
CA ARG A 224 7.72 0.69 -1.97
C ARG A 224 6.90 -0.58 -1.87
N ASP A 225 6.38 -1.08 -2.97
CA ASP A 225 5.56 -2.29 -3.01
C ASP A 225 6.34 -3.59 -3.28
N GLY A 226 7.67 -3.49 -3.39
CA GLY A 226 8.53 -4.63 -3.74
C GLY A 226 8.40 -5.10 -5.20
N ARG A 227 7.53 -4.48 -6.01
CA ARG A 227 7.29 -4.79 -7.44
C ARG A 227 7.83 -3.71 -8.38
N GLY A 228 8.63 -2.80 -7.84
CA GLY A 228 9.23 -1.68 -8.56
C GLY A 228 8.35 -0.45 -8.63
N HIS A 229 7.35 -0.33 -7.78
CA HIS A 229 6.62 0.93 -7.61
C HIS A 229 7.10 1.67 -6.36
N GLN A 230 7.23 2.98 -6.48
CA GLN A 230 7.39 3.88 -5.35
C GLN A 230 6.12 4.70 -5.17
N ILE A 231 5.64 4.76 -3.92
CA ILE A 231 4.35 5.30 -3.56
C ILE A 231 4.56 6.48 -2.63
N LEU A 232 4.02 7.62 -3.03
CA LEU A 232 4.01 8.85 -2.27
C LEU A 232 2.61 9.04 -1.71
N ILE A 233 2.47 9.37 -0.43
CA ILE A 233 1.19 9.52 0.24
C ILE A 233 1.21 10.77 1.10
N ILE A 234 0.22 11.64 0.92
CA ILE A 234 -0.19 12.66 1.90
C ILE A 234 -1.59 12.28 2.37
N SER A 235 -1.79 12.21 3.66
CA SER A 235 -3.09 12.06 4.29
C SER A 235 -3.27 13.18 5.29
N ASP A 236 -4.29 13.98 5.09
CA ASP A 236 -4.68 15.05 5.98
C ASP A 236 -5.91 14.59 6.76
N GLY A 237 -5.77 14.52 8.09
CA GLY A 237 -6.86 14.19 9.00
C GLY A 237 -7.71 15.43 9.28
N MET A 238 -8.99 15.39 8.95
CA MET A 238 -9.89 16.53 9.09
C MET A 238 -10.01 17.01 10.54
N GLY A 239 -9.95 18.33 10.72
CA GLY A 239 -9.95 18.98 12.02
C GLY A 239 -8.55 19.44 12.43
N ARG A 240 -8.32 19.63 13.75
CA ARG A 240 -7.07 20.14 14.29
C ARG A 240 -6.57 19.32 15.46
N GLY A 241 -5.26 19.36 15.69
CA GLY A 241 -4.62 18.77 16.85
C GLY A 241 -4.45 17.26 16.81
N SER A 242 -4.42 16.62 17.98
CA SER A 242 -4.05 15.20 18.12
C SER A 242 -5.00 14.22 17.42
N ARG A 243 -6.26 14.60 17.24
CA ARG A 243 -7.26 13.76 16.58
C ARG A 243 -7.02 13.71 15.07
N ALA A 244 -6.87 14.86 14.43
CA ALA A 244 -6.52 14.95 13.01
C ALA A 244 -5.21 14.21 12.73
N ALA A 245 -4.18 14.43 13.56
CA ALA A 245 -2.92 13.71 13.45
C ALA A 245 -3.07 12.17 13.53
N LEU A 246 -3.99 11.68 14.38
CA LEU A 246 -4.25 10.25 14.49
C LEU A 246 -4.98 9.70 13.26
N ASP A 247 -5.95 10.45 12.70
CA ASP A 247 -6.71 10.04 11.53
C ASP A 247 -5.85 10.04 10.27
N GLY A 248 -5.04 11.10 10.05
CA GLY A 248 -4.06 11.16 8.97
C GLY A 248 -3.02 10.04 9.06
N ALA A 249 -2.46 9.81 10.27
CA ALA A 249 -1.50 8.74 10.50
C ALA A 249 -2.10 7.34 10.27
N MET A 250 -3.36 7.13 10.66
CA MET A 250 -4.06 5.86 10.44
C MET A 250 -4.31 5.64 8.94
N GLY A 251 -4.80 6.65 8.22
CA GLY A 251 -5.04 6.58 6.78
C GLY A 251 -3.76 6.26 5.99
N ALA A 252 -2.74 7.10 6.15
CA ALA A 252 -1.46 6.91 5.45
C ALA A 252 -0.73 5.63 5.89
N GLY A 253 -0.73 5.32 7.20
CA GLY A 253 -0.04 4.17 7.76
C GLY A 253 -0.63 2.83 7.30
N LEU A 254 -1.95 2.70 7.35
CA LEU A 254 -2.65 1.50 6.92
C LEU A 254 -2.51 1.30 5.40
N LEU A 255 -2.74 2.38 4.61
CA LEU A 255 -2.57 2.34 3.15
C LEU A 255 -1.15 1.92 2.77
N SER A 256 -0.14 2.56 3.34
CA SER A 256 1.26 2.24 3.07
C SER A 256 1.59 0.78 3.35
N ARG A 257 1.13 0.22 4.48
CA ARG A 257 1.37 -1.19 4.85
C ARG A 257 0.68 -2.17 3.90
N LEU A 258 -0.57 -1.92 3.54
CA LEU A 258 -1.31 -2.77 2.62
C LEU A 258 -0.67 -2.78 1.24
N LEU A 259 -0.30 -1.62 0.71
CA LEU A 259 0.37 -1.52 -0.59
C LEU A 259 1.77 -2.17 -0.56
N SER A 260 2.53 -2.01 0.53
CA SER A 260 3.82 -2.69 0.69
C SER A 260 3.67 -4.21 0.83
N ALA A 261 2.55 -4.68 1.35
CA ALA A 261 2.23 -6.11 1.40
C ALA A 261 1.73 -6.66 0.05
N GLY A 262 1.60 -5.80 -0.99
CA GLY A 262 1.24 -6.19 -2.35
C GLY A 262 -0.26 -6.13 -2.64
N PHE A 263 -1.07 -5.54 -1.77
CA PHE A 263 -2.50 -5.34 -2.08
C PHE A 263 -2.69 -4.29 -3.16
N GLY A 264 -3.69 -4.50 -4.03
CA GLY A 264 -4.09 -3.53 -5.02
C GLY A 264 -4.61 -2.22 -4.39
N PHE A 265 -4.45 -1.09 -5.08
CA PHE A 265 -4.87 0.23 -4.56
C PHE A 265 -6.34 0.28 -4.18
N ASP A 266 -7.23 -0.24 -5.03
CA ASP A 266 -8.68 -0.15 -4.79
C ASP A 266 -9.10 -0.95 -3.54
N ALA A 267 -8.52 -2.14 -3.34
CA ALA A 267 -8.76 -2.95 -2.14
C ALA A 267 -8.19 -2.28 -0.88
N ALA A 268 -6.94 -1.79 -0.95
CA ALA A 268 -6.29 -1.12 0.17
C ALA A 268 -7.07 0.14 0.60
N LEU A 269 -7.56 0.92 -0.36
CA LEU A 269 -8.35 2.12 -0.10
C LEU A 269 -9.72 1.81 0.52
N LYS A 270 -10.39 0.73 0.09
CA LYS A 270 -11.64 0.27 0.72
C LYS A 270 -11.43 -0.08 2.20
N VAL A 271 -10.31 -0.77 2.51
CA VAL A 271 -9.97 -1.11 3.92
C VAL A 271 -9.70 0.14 4.74
N VAL A 272 -8.93 1.10 4.21
CA VAL A 272 -8.68 2.38 4.88
C VAL A 272 -9.99 3.13 5.13
N ASN A 273 -10.85 3.24 4.13
CA ASN A 273 -12.16 3.87 4.26
C ASN A 273 -13.02 3.21 5.35
N SER A 274 -13.08 1.87 5.35
CA SER A 274 -13.82 1.13 6.37
C SER A 274 -13.25 1.32 7.78
N ALA A 275 -11.91 1.37 7.91
CA ALA A 275 -11.24 1.60 9.19
C ALA A 275 -11.52 3.01 9.75
N LEU A 276 -11.54 4.03 8.91
CA LEU A 276 -11.90 5.40 9.30
C LEU A 276 -13.37 5.48 9.70
N LEU A 277 -14.29 4.85 8.97
CA LEU A 277 -15.72 4.79 9.30
C LEU A 277 -16.02 4.12 10.65
N VAL A 278 -15.31 3.03 10.99
CA VAL A 278 -15.53 2.28 12.25
C VAL A 278 -15.10 3.06 13.47
N LYS A 279 -14.08 3.88 13.36
CA LYS A 279 -13.55 4.67 14.47
C LYS A 279 -14.54 5.75 14.92
N SER A 280 -15.49 6.14 14.07
CA SER A 280 -16.30 7.32 14.28
C SER A 280 -17.64 7.03 14.94
N ASN A 281 -17.70 7.13 16.29
CA ASN A 281 -18.91 7.69 16.91
C ASN A 281 -19.01 9.23 16.69
N GLU A 282 -18.01 9.83 16.09
CA GLU A 282 -17.84 11.23 15.71
C GLU A 282 -17.01 11.25 14.43
N GLU A 283 -17.38 12.01 13.46
CA GLU A 283 -16.83 12.08 12.10
C GLU A 283 -15.29 12.04 12.04
N SER A 284 -14.70 10.87 11.78
CA SER A 284 -13.27 10.70 11.49
C SER A 284 -13.09 10.64 10.00
N LEU A 285 -12.59 11.71 9.42
CA LEU A 285 -12.40 11.85 7.99
C LEU A 285 -10.93 12.12 7.71
N ALA A 286 -10.45 11.61 6.59
CA ALA A 286 -9.12 11.97 6.10
C ALA A 286 -9.13 12.13 4.60
N THR A 287 -8.41 13.13 4.12
CA THR A 287 -8.07 13.19 2.69
C THR A 287 -6.92 12.23 2.41
N LEU A 288 -6.87 11.72 1.19
CA LEU A 288 -5.77 10.87 0.73
C LEU A 288 -5.32 11.34 -0.66
N ASP A 289 -4.09 11.79 -0.76
CA ASP A 289 -3.41 12.08 -2.03
C ASP A 289 -2.26 11.10 -2.21
N CYS A 290 -2.35 10.27 -3.27
CA CYS A 290 -1.36 9.25 -3.53
C CYS A 290 -0.85 9.36 -4.96
N ALA A 291 0.47 9.22 -5.14
CA ALA A 291 1.09 9.02 -6.44
C ALA A 291 1.90 7.72 -6.42
N CYS A 292 1.53 6.79 -7.29
CA CYS A 292 2.22 5.52 -7.47
C CYS A 292 3.03 5.58 -8.77
N VAL A 293 4.35 5.53 -8.67
CA VAL A 293 5.26 5.59 -9.80
C VAL A 293 5.87 4.22 -10.05
N ASP A 294 5.61 3.66 -11.23
CA ASP A 294 6.28 2.48 -11.75
C ASP A 294 7.69 2.86 -12.22
N LEU A 295 8.70 2.41 -11.50
CA LEU A 295 10.10 2.76 -11.72
C LEU A 295 10.73 2.04 -12.94
N PHE A 296 10.03 1.08 -13.57
CA PHE A 296 10.48 0.48 -14.82
C PHE A 296 10.01 1.26 -16.03
N THR A 297 8.81 1.84 -15.98
CA THR A 297 8.16 2.47 -17.13
C THR A 297 7.99 3.97 -17.01
N GLY A 298 8.18 4.55 -15.81
CA GLY A 298 7.86 5.95 -15.50
C GLY A 298 6.35 6.24 -15.45
N ARG A 299 5.49 5.21 -15.52
CA ARG A 299 4.04 5.40 -15.40
C ARG A 299 3.67 5.81 -13.97
N CYS A 300 3.02 6.95 -13.82
CA CYS A 300 2.54 7.48 -12.55
C CYS A 300 1.02 7.42 -12.51
N ALA A 301 0.45 6.79 -11.49
CA ALA A 301 -0.97 6.79 -11.23
C ALA A 301 -1.26 7.63 -9.97
N PHE A 302 -2.10 8.65 -10.13
CA PHE A 302 -2.61 9.47 -9.03
C PHE A 302 -3.93 8.88 -8.55
N TYR A 303 -4.09 8.77 -7.23
CA TYR A 303 -5.31 8.34 -6.55
C TYR A 303 -5.69 9.40 -5.52
N LYS A 304 -6.92 9.92 -5.60
CA LYS A 304 -7.37 10.99 -4.74
C LYS A 304 -8.69 10.65 -4.04
N ALA A 305 -8.72 10.95 -2.73
CA ALA A 305 -9.93 10.93 -1.91
C ALA A 305 -10.00 12.27 -1.15
N GLY A 306 -10.81 13.22 -1.63
CA GLY A 306 -10.95 14.54 -1.05
C GLY A 306 -9.69 15.42 -1.11
N ALA A 307 -8.63 14.94 -1.76
CA ALA A 307 -7.34 15.62 -1.78
C ALA A 307 -7.28 16.78 -2.78
N PRO A 308 -6.49 17.83 -2.49
CA PRO A 308 -6.34 18.97 -3.37
C PRO A 308 -5.57 18.61 -4.66
N ARG A 309 -5.28 19.62 -5.47
CA ARG A 309 -4.54 19.45 -6.72
C ARG A 309 -3.09 19.04 -6.47
N SER A 310 -2.59 18.15 -7.31
CA SER A 310 -1.18 17.79 -7.41
C SER A 310 -0.61 18.27 -8.74
N TYR A 311 0.70 18.26 -8.89
CA TYR A 311 1.34 18.78 -10.08
C TYR A 311 2.36 17.81 -10.66
N VAL A 312 2.52 17.88 -11.99
CA VAL A 312 3.65 17.30 -12.72
C VAL A 312 4.39 18.43 -13.41
N LEU A 313 5.64 18.63 -13.05
CA LEU A 313 6.54 19.60 -13.66
C LEU A 313 7.44 18.93 -14.67
N ARG A 314 7.38 19.40 -15.93
CA ARG A 314 8.17 18.88 -17.06
C ARG A 314 8.78 20.04 -17.83
N HIS A 315 10.11 20.14 -17.81
CA HIS A 315 10.85 21.19 -18.54
C HIS A 315 10.26 22.61 -18.29
N GLY A 316 9.98 22.97 -17.05
CA GLY A 316 9.40 24.25 -16.66
C GLY A 316 7.91 24.43 -17.00
N ARG A 317 7.25 23.39 -17.54
CA ARG A 317 5.80 23.36 -17.78
C ARG A 317 5.09 22.59 -16.68
N LEU A 318 4.06 23.19 -16.12
CA LEU A 318 3.25 22.62 -15.07
C LEU A 318 1.97 21.98 -15.63
N THR A 319 1.71 20.74 -15.24
CA THR A 319 0.45 20.06 -15.52
C THR A 319 -0.26 19.82 -14.20
N ARG A 320 -1.50 20.30 -14.07
CA ARG A 320 -2.34 20.07 -12.89
C ARG A 320 -2.98 18.70 -12.94
N CYS A 321 -2.96 18.02 -11.81
CA CYS A 321 -3.73 16.81 -11.58
C CYS A 321 -4.79 17.09 -10.51
N GLU A 322 -5.97 17.47 -10.96
CA GLU A 322 -7.11 17.79 -10.13
C GLU A 322 -8.23 16.78 -10.41
N LEU A 323 -8.74 16.15 -9.37
CA LEU A 323 -9.75 15.09 -9.46
C LEU A 323 -10.77 15.31 -8.34
N ALA A 324 -12.02 15.55 -8.71
CA ALA A 324 -13.08 15.65 -7.74
C ALA A 324 -13.35 14.27 -7.10
N SER A 325 -13.29 14.22 -5.78
CA SER A 325 -13.51 13.00 -4.99
C SER A 325 -13.88 13.36 -3.55
N MET A 326 -14.54 12.45 -2.86
CA MET A 326 -14.89 12.63 -1.46
C MET A 326 -13.76 12.15 -0.55
N PRO A 327 -13.57 12.75 0.66
CA PRO A 327 -12.65 12.24 1.67
C PRO A 327 -12.98 10.80 2.09
N ALA A 328 -11.97 10.07 2.53
CA ALA A 328 -12.14 8.75 3.12
C ALA A 328 -12.80 8.86 4.51
N GLY A 329 -13.67 7.91 4.85
CA GLY A 329 -14.42 7.89 6.10
C GLY A 329 -15.80 8.57 6.05
N ILE A 330 -16.15 9.27 4.95
CA ILE A 330 -17.43 10.02 4.86
C ILE A 330 -18.61 9.12 4.51
N LEU A 331 -18.41 8.22 3.57
CA LEU A 331 -19.46 7.30 3.08
C LEU A 331 -18.91 5.90 2.87
N ARG A 332 -19.81 4.91 2.88
CA ARG A 332 -19.49 3.54 2.49
C ARG A 332 -19.34 3.44 0.97
N GLY A 333 -18.42 2.59 0.52
CA GLY A 333 -18.26 2.29 -0.90
C GLY A 333 -17.72 3.45 -1.75
N ILE A 334 -16.94 4.35 -1.16
CA ILE A 334 -16.28 5.44 -1.89
C ILE A 334 -15.34 4.86 -2.94
N THR A 335 -15.43 5.36 -4.15
CA THR A 335 -14.48 5.13 -5.23
C THR A 335 -13.48 6.28 -5.28
N PHE A 336 -12.21 5.94 -5.38
CA PHE A 336 -11.15 6.93 -5.50
C PHE A 336 -11.05 7.44 -6.94
N ALA A 337 -10.88 8.76 -7.10
CA ALA A 337 -10.62 9.31 -8.41
C ALA A 337 -9.19 8.97 -8.84
N LYS A 338 -9.04 8.50 -10.09
CA LYS A 338 -7.76 8.03 -10.63
C LYS A 338 -7.40 8.74 -11.92
N ARG A 339 -6.13 9.12 -12.05
CA ARG A 339 -5.55 9.65 -13.28
C ARG A 339 -4.16 9.06 -13.49
N THR A 340 -3.79 8.79 -14.72
CA THR A 340 -2.45 8.30 -15.06
C THR A 340 -1.71 9.30 -15.93
N ALA A 341 -0.40 9.41 -15.71
CA ALA A 341 0.54 10.14 -16.53
C ALA A 341 1.78 9.26 -16.80
N VAL A 342 2.56 9.59 -17.80
CA VAL A 342 3.87 8.97 -18.04
C VAL A 342 4.92 10.04 -17.77
N LEU A 343 5.81 9.74 -16.84
CA LEU A 343 6.94 10.60 -16.46
C LEU A 343 8.16 10.21 -17.28
N GLY A 344 8.90 11.21 -17.71
CA GLY A 344 10.25 11.05 -18.26
C GLY A 344 11.32 11.35 -17.22
N ALA A 345 12.57 10.98 -17.49
CA ALA A 345 13.70 11.35 -16.66
C ALA A 345 13.78 12.89 -16.49
N GLY A 346 13.87 13.36 -15.25
CA GLY A 346 13.86 14.78 -14.91
C GLY A 346 12.49 15.36 -14.59
N ASP A 347 11.38 14.67 -14.90
CA ASP A 347 10.04 15.10 -14.50
C ASP A 347 9.88 15.04 -12.99
N THR A 348 9.15 16.00 -12.44
CA THR A 348 8.93 16.12 -10.99
C THR A 348 7.44 16.07 -10.68
N VAL A 349 7.07 15.25 -9.70
CA VAL A 349 5.72 15.18 -9.12
C VAL A 349 5.71 15.99 -7.83
N VAL A 350 4.67 16.79 -7.62
CA VAL A 350 4.46 17.56 -6.41
C VAL A 350 3.07 17.26 -5.86
N LEU A 351 3.02 16.71 -4.65
CA LEU A 351 1.80 16.52 -3.86
C LEU A 351 1.76 17.60 -2.77
N LEU A 352 0.58 18.12 -2.50
CA LEU A 352 0.34 19.20 -1.55
C LEU A 352 -0.88 18.89 -0.68
N SER A 353 -0.85 19.30 0.60
CA SER A 353 -2.10 19.39 1.39
C SER A 353 -2.83 20.72 1.10
N ASP A 354 -4.07 20.83 1.58
CA ASP A 354 -4.93 21.99 1.34
C ASP A 354 -4.37 23.26 2.00
N GLY A 355 -3.76 23.17 3.18
CA GLY A 355 -3.10 24.30 3.82
C GLY A 355 -2.05 25.01 2.94
N ILE A 356 -1.48 24.28 1.95
CA ILE A 356 -0.59 24.90 0.95
C ILE A 356 -1.39 25.42 -0.24
N THR A 357 -2.37 24.67 -0.72
CA THR A 357 -3.14 25.05 -1.94
C THR A 357 -4.10 26.21 -1.71
N ASP A 358 -4.48 26.47 -0.47
CA ASP A 358 -5.33 27.59 -0.06
C ASP A 358 -4.57 28.93 0.00
N ALA A 359 -3.23 28.87 -0.05
CA ALA A 359 -2.40 30.04 -0.27
C ALA A 359 -2.57 30.60 -1.70
N ASP A 360 -1.76 31.58 -2.10
CA ASP A 360 -1.76 32.10 -3.46
C ASP A 360 -1.39 31.02 -4.49
N ALA A 361 -2.39 30.40 -5.08
CA ALA A 361 -2.23 29.32 -6.06
C ALA A 361 -1.48 29.79 -7.34
N VAL A 362 -1.69 31.02 -7.79
CA VAL A 362 -1.06 31.56 -9.01
C VAL A 362 0.42 31.78 -8.79
N GLY A 363 0.78 32.40 -7.68
CA GLY A 363 2.17 32.61 -7.30
C GLY A 363 2.91 31.30 -7.01
N LEU A 364 2.24 30.32 -6.37
CA LEU A 364 2.80 28.99 -6.14
C LEU A 364 3.15 28.29 -7.47
N GLU A 365 2.26 28.30 -8.45
CA GLU A 365 2.52 27.73 -9.77
C GLU A 365 3.65 28.44 -10.50
N ALA A 366 3.72 29.78 -10.39
CA ALA A 366 4.83 30.56 -10.95
C ALA A 366 6.17 30.20 -10.28
N LEU A 367 6.17 29.97 -8.96
CA LEU A 367 7.34 29.51 -8.22
C LEU A 367 7.79 28.13 -8.71
N LEU A 368 6.88 27.16 -8.80
CA LEU A 368 7.17 25.80 -9.30
C LEU A 368 7.77 25.82 -10.72
N CYS A 369 7.23 26.65 -11.63
CA CYS A 369 7.74 26.77 -12.99
C CYS A 369 9.13 27.42 -13.07
N ARG A 370 9.47 28.32 -12.14
CA ARG A 370 10.74 29.07 -12.16
C ARG A 370 11.84 28.40 -11.35
N PHE A 371 11.52 27.38 -10.56
CA PHE A 371 12.50 26.71 -9.73
C PHE A 371 13.52 25.95 -10.58
N GLN A 372 14.81 26.26 -10.40
CA GLN A 372 15.89 25.75 -11.24
C GLN A 372 16.77 24.72 -10.54
N SER A 373 16.75 24.67 -9.21
CA SER A 373 17.56 23.70 -8.47
C SER A 373 17.13 22.26 -8.77
N GLN A 374 18.09 21.36 -8.67
CA GLN A 374 17.87 19.92 -8.86
C GLN A 374 17.56 19.22 -7.53
N ASP A 375 17.58 19.93 -6.40
CA ASP A 375 17.36 19.40 -5.07
C ASP A 375 15.86 19.43 -4.73
N GLN A 376 15.28 18.27 -4.49
CA GLN A 376 13.87 18.09 -4.16
C GLN A 376 13.55 18.59 -2.75
N GLN A 377 14.51 18.48 -1.84
CA GLN A 377 14.32 18.99 -0.48
C GLN A 377 14.28 20.54 -0.48
N GLU A 378 15.18 21.17 -1.23
CA GLU A 378 15.17 22.61 -1.40
C GLU A 378 13.86 23.13 -2.01
N LEU A 379 13.31 22.41 -3.00
CA LEU A 379 12.02 22.75 -3.57
C LEU A 379 10.89 22.60 -2.54
N ALA A 380 10.88 21.49 -1.78
CA ALA A 380 9.87 21.27 -0.75
C ALA A 380 9.90 22.37 0.33
N ASP A 381 11.09 22.72 0.81
CA ASP A 381 11.27 23.79 1.81
C ASP A 381 10.86 25.16 1.26
N THR A 382 11.17 25.44 -0.02
CA THR A 382 10.79 26.69 -0.69
C THR A 382 9.26 26.80 -0.86
N VAL A 383 8.59 25.71 -1.25
CA VAL A 383 7.12 25.65 -1.36
C VAL A 383 6.47 25.91 0.00
N LEU A 384 6.96 25.25 1.04
CA LEU A 384 6.44 25.44 2.40
C LEU A 384 6.66 26.88 2.90
N ALA A 385 7.84 27.44 2.68
CA ALA A 385 8.15 28.81 3.06
C ALA A 385 7.25 29.82 2.32
N TYR A 386 7.01 29.57 1.02
CA TYR A 386 6.09 30.37 0.22
C TYR A 386 4.67 30.36 0.78
N ALA A 387 4.11 29.17 1.03
CA ALA A 387 2.77 29.03 1.57
C ALA A 387 2.62 29.74 2.92
N LYS A 388 3.59 29.57 3.82
CA LYS A 388 3.61 30.27 5.12
C LYS A 388 3.67 31.78 4.99
N ALA A 389 4.37 32.32 4.01
CA ALA A 389 4.49 33.77 3.79
C ALA A 389 3.18 34.38 3.21
N HIS A 390 2.41 33.59 2.45
CA HIS A 390 1.20 34.06 1.78
C HIS A 390 -0.10 33.66 2.50
N THR A 391 0.00 32.96 3.64
CA THR A 391 -1.15 32.64 4.50
C THR A 391 -1.04 33.39 5.82
N PRO A 392 -2.01 34.25 6.22
CA PRO A 392 -2.05 34.91 7.50
C PRO A 392 -1.89 33.94 8.67
N ALA A 393 -1.19 34.30 9.71
CA ALA A 393 -0.86 33.40 10.82
C ALA A 393 -2.08 32.80 11.53
N ASP A 394 -3.18 33.55 11.60
CA ASP A 394 -4.46 33.20 12.19
C ASP A 394 -5.31 32.26 11.31
N ARG A 395 -4.95 32.10 10.04
CA ARG A 395 -5.64 31.24 9.06
C ARG A 395 -4.80 30.07 8.59
N ARG A 396 -3.58 29.90 9.12
CA ARG A 396 -2.73 28.78 8.75
C ARG A 396 -3.34 27.47 9.23
N ASP A 397 -3.39 26.53 8.33
CA ASP A 397 -3.66 25.12 8.62
C ASP A 397 -2.38 24.29 8.58
N ASP A 398 -2.47 23.00 8.86
CA ASP A 398 -1.36 22.08 8.68
C ASP A 398 -0.94 22.07 7.20
N MET A 399 0.35 22.06 6.95
CA MET A 399 0.89 22.18 5.61
C MET A 399 1.87 21.05 5.35
N SER A 400 1.68 20.32 4.25
CA SER A 400 2.58 19.26 3.83
C SER A 400 2.82 19.28 2.34
N VAL A 401 4.06 19.03 1.94
CA VAL A 401 4.47 18.92 0.54
C VAL A 401 5.39 17.72 0.36
N ILE A 402 5.19 16.98 -0.72
CA ILE A 402 6.13 15.97 -1.24
C ILE A 402 6.54 16.40 -2.64
N VAL A 403 7.83 16.44 -2.87
CA VAL A 403 8.45 16.66 -4.18
C VAL A 403 9.21 15.41 -4.56
N ALA A 404 8.92 14.82 -5.71
CA ALA A 404 9.60 13.62 -6.17
C ALA A 404 10.00 13.72 -7.63
N ARG A 405 11.29 13.57 -7.91
CA ARG A 405 11.85 13.67 -9.25
C ARG A 405 12.29 12.31 -9.75
N LEU A 406 11.87 11.97 -10.96
CA LEU A 406 12.26 10.73 -11.63
C LEU A 406 13.67 10.87 -12.22
N LEU A 407 14.58 10.03 -11.80
CA LEU A 407 15.98 10.00 -12.26
C LEU A 407 16.29 8.62 -12.86
N PRO A 408 17.21 8.54 -13.81
CA PRO A 408 17.79 7.28 -14.24
C PRO A 408 18.50 6.59 -13.06
N ASN A 409 18.40 5.25 -12.97
CA ASN A 409 18.97 4.47 -11.86
C ASN A 409 20.37 3.94 -12.17
#